data_3fbc9d181b396232dc1b7c412f2bcc57
#
_entry.id   3fbc9d181b396232dc1b7c412f2bcc57
#
_cell.length_a   1.000
_cell.length_b   1.000
_cell.length_c   1.000
_cell.angle_alpha   90.00
_cell.angle_beta   90.00
_cell.angle_gamma   90.00
#
_symmetry.space_group_name_H-M   'P 1'
#
loop_
_entity.id
_entity.type
_entity.pdbx_description
1 polymer ?
#
loop_
_entity_poly.entity_id
_entity_poly.type
_entity_poly.pdbx_seq_one_letter_code
_entity_poly.pdbx_strand_id
1 'polypeptide(L)'
;MKNFLSILLNVFLFPLFIHTTQVVINNLEPRLDVNGVIIDAHDGSIQQFEKNGLYYMHAMQYGLCKEPPNYGCDGAGMSSRCGFQMNHNISIWSSPNLTSGSWSYVGNAIDVADRPAGVVFRPHLVYNPITKLYVLFWNYMRWNLPSLYAVAIADTPNGPFRLINPALNVSRGGGGDFDILVDDDGTGYIVYSQNYYMSVEQLTPDFYYSTGKSYMFEEYFVEAPIFMKKNNIYYALFGWCCCYCMQGSGILVHTANNPLGPYTLQADGDLACEPKSNTSKTVLPLTSISGLPTPNQGCEFHNVNT
;
A
#
# COMPACT_ATOMS: atom_id res chain seq x y z
N MET A 1 74.70 -0.37 19.01
CA MET A 1 73.71 -1.44 19.04
C MET A 1 72.38 -0.84 19.52
N LYS A 2 71.43 -0.62 18.60
CA LYS A 2 70.06 -0.07 18.91
C LYS A 2 69.07 -1.21 18.66
N ASN A 3 68.48 -1.70 19.74
CA ASN A 3 67.46 -2.73 19.70
C ASN A 3 66.12 -2.06 19.23
N PHE A 4 65.63 -2.46 18.06
CA PHE A 4 64.26 -2.16 17.60
C PHE A 4 63.31 -3.23 18.16
N LEU A 5 62.44 -2.83 19.05
CA LEU A 5 61.33 -3.63 19.57
C LEU A 5 60.15 -3.53 18.61
N SER A 6 59.89 -4.57 17.80
CA SER A 6 58.70 -4.67 16.96
C SER A 6 57.51 -5.08 17.82
N ILE A 7 56.56 -4.19 18.01
CA ILE A 7 55.25 -4.49 18.61
C ILE A 7 54.33 -4.98 17.50
N LEU A 8 54.04 -6.28 17.48
CA LEU A 8 53.00 -6.89 16.65
C LEU A 8 51.64 -6.61 17.27
N LEU A 9 50.89 -5.69 16.65
CA LEU A 9 49.51 -5.40 17.00
C LEU A 9 48.62 -6.50 16.38
N ASN A 10 48.20 -7.48 17.17
CA ASN A 10 47.19 -8.45 16.75
C ASN A 10 45.81 -7.77 16.75
N VAL A 11 45.35 -7.37 15.57
CA VAL A 11 43.97 -6.91 15.37
C VAL A 11 43.10 -8.16 15.33
N PHE A 12 42.42 -8.46 16.42
CA PHE A 12 41.33 -9.44 16.43
C PHE A 12 40.15 -8.86 15.71
N LEU A 13 39.95 -9.24 14.45
CA LEU A 13 38.70 -9.04 13.71
C LEU A 13 37.65 -10.00 14.29
N PHE A 14 36.84 -9.51 15.22
CA PHE A 14 35.61 -10.20 15.59
C PHE A 14 34.66 -10.13 14.40
N PRO A 15 34.17 -11.28 13.89
CA PRO A 15 33.11 -11.25 12.91
C PRO A 15 31.86 -10.63 13.54
N LEU A 16 31.46 -9.50 13.02
CA LEU A 16 30.15 -8.92 13.32
C LEU A 16 29.10 -9.91 12.79
N PHE A 17 28.60 -10.77 13.66
CA PHE A 17 27.39 -11.54 13.36
C PHE A 17 26.22 -10.56 13.28
N ILE A 18 25.82 -10.22 12.07
CA ILE A 18 24.54 -9.52 11.84
C ILE A 18 23.45 -10.53 12.19
N HIS A 19 22.92 -10.46 13.38
CA HIS A 19 21.71 -11.19 13.74
C HIS A 19 20.53 -10.53 13.01
N THR A 20 20.13 -11.12 11.90
CA THR A 20 18.86 -10.78 11.30
C THR A 20 17.76 -11.44 12.13
N THR A 21 16.97 -10.64 12.82
CA THR A 21 15.79 -11.14 13.52
C THR A 21 14.73 -11.46 12.46
N GLN A 22 14.44 -12.74 12.27
CA GLN A 22 13.34 -13.14 11.40
C GLN A 22 12.02 -12.88 12.14
N VAL A 23 11.14 -12.10 11.54
CA VAL A 23 9.79 -11.85 12.03
C VAL A 23 8.83 -12.69 11.23
N VAL A 24 8.01 -13.48 11.92
CA VAL A 24 6.91 -14.23 11.30
C VAL A 24 5.65 -13.37 11.35
N ILE A 25 5.12 -13.03 10.19
CA ILE A 25 3.81 -12.37 10.07
C ILE A 25 2.78 -13.47 9.85
N ASN A 26 1.94 -13.71 10.86
CA ASN A 26 0.84 -14.66 10.76
C ASN A 26 -0.39 -13.97 10.17
N ASN A 27 -0.81 -14.42 8.98
CA ASN A 27 -2.00 -13.91 8.31
C ASN A 27 -3.26 -14.78 8.55
N LEU A 28 -3.14 -15.82 9.39
CA LEU A 28 -4.26 -16.70 9.74
C LEU A 28 -5.05 -16.20 10.95
N GLU A 29 -4.47 -15.28 11.70
CA GLU A 29 -5.06 -14.71 12.91
C GLU A 29 -5.09 -13.19 12.83
N PRO A 30 -6.08 -12.54 13.47
CA PRO A 30 -6.12 -11.10 13.57
C PRO A 30 -4.85 -10.54 14.22
N ARG A 31 -4.40 -9.38 13.74
CA ARG A 31 -3.30 -8.66 14.36
C ARG A 31 -3.76 -8.00 15.66
N LEU A 32 -3.03 -8.23 16.74
CA LEU A 32 -3.35 -7.69 18.06
C LEU A 32 -2.45 -6.50 18.41
N ASP A 33 -3.00 -5.60 19.21
CA ASP A 33 -2.22 -4.55 19.87
C ASP A 33 -1.51 -5.07 21.15
N VAL A 34 -0.79 -4.18 21.84
CA VAL A 34 -0.06 -4.50 23.08
C VAL A 34 -0.97 -4.92 24.23
N ASN A 35 -2.27 -4.67 24.15
CA ASN A 35 -3.28 -5.03 25.14
C ASN A 35 -4.02 -6.33 24.77
N GLY A 36 -3.65 -6.96 23.65
CA GLY A 36 -4.31 -8.16 23.13
C GLY A 36 -5.64 -7.88 22.44
N VAL A 37 -5.90 -6.65 22.04
CA VAL A 37 -7.11 -6.25 21.32
C VAL A 37 -6.83 -6.28 19.81
N ILE A 38 -7.80 -6.74 19.02
CA ILE A 38 -7.72 -6.72 17.56
C ILE A 38 -7.59 -5.28 17.08
N ILE A 39 -6.59 -5.03 16.23
CA ILE A 39 -6.35 -3.72 15.66
C ILE A 39 -7.45 -3.41 14.65
N ASP A 40 -8.18 -2.30 14.89
CA ASP A 40 -9.10 -1.73 13.90
C ASP A 40 -8.30 -0.93 12.87
N ALA A 41 -7.86 -1.61 11.83
CA ALA A 41 -7.05 -1.03 10.77
C ALA A 41 -7.34 -1.74 9.44
N HIS A 42 -7.67 -0.96 8.43
CA HIS A 42 -7.98 -1.42 7.08
C HIS A 42 -7.32 -0.52 6.04
N ASP A 43 -7.00 -1.06 4.88
CA ASP A 43 -6.48 -0.33 3.72
C ASP A 43 -5.28 0.59 4.02
N GLY A 44 -4.40 0.20 4.91
CA GLY A 44 -3.32 1.06 5.37
C GLY A 44 -1.98 0.81 4.68
N SER A 45 -1.03 1.68 5.00
CA SER A 45 0.38 1.51 4.66
C SER A 45 1.23 1.34 5.91
N ILE A 46 2.33 0.57 5.80
CA ILE A 46 3.30 0.38 6.86
C ILE A 46 4.65 0.87 6.37
N GLN A 47 5.29 1.78 7.11
CA GLN A 47 6.57 2.37 6.78
C GLN A 47 7.53 2.37 7.99
N GLN A 48 8.83 2.25 7.71
CA GLN A 48 9.90 2.49 8.66
C GLN A 48 10.77 3.64 8.12
N PHE A 49 10.78 4.77 8.79
CA PHE A 49 11.46 5.98 8.30
C PHE A 49 12.91 6.07 8.73
N GLU A 50 13.27 5.38 9.82
CA GLU A 50 14.62 5.36 10.37
C GLU A 50 15.10 3.92 10.46
N LYS A 51 16.35 3.69 10.08
CA LYS A 51 16.98 2.36 10.21
C LYS A 51 16.92 1.92 11.68
N ASN A 52 16.33 0.75 11.93
CA ASN A 52 16.07 0.19 13.25
C ASN A 52 15.15 1.03 14.15
N GLY A 53 14.43 1.99 13.57
CA GLY A 53 13.37 2.74 14.22
C GLY A 53 12.05 1.98 14.31
N LEU A 54 11.01 2.66 14.73
CA LEU A 54 9.66 2.10 14.76
C LEU A 54 9.09 1.95 13.34
N TYR A 55 8.27 0.93 13.18
CA TYR A 55 7.34 0.84 12.06
C TYR A 55 6.08 1.62 12.40
N TYR A 56 5.57 2.36 11.43
CA TYR A 56 4.33 3.11 11.55
C TYR A 56 3.32 2.55 10.55
N MET A 57 2.13 2.29 11.03
CA MET A 57 0.98 1.92 10.19
C MET A 57 -0.05 3.03 10.24
N HIS A 58 -0.42 3.53 9.08
CA HIS A 58 -1.52 4.47 8.89
C HIS A 58 -2.65 3.73 8.20
N ALA A 59 -3.81 3.68 8.82
CA ALA A 59 -4.92 2.88 8.35
C ALA A 59 -6.26 3.56 8.61
N MET A 60 -7.26 3.26 7.80
CA MET A 60 -8.63 3.63 8.13
C MET A 60 -9.18 2.73 9.23
N GLN A 61 -10.04 3.27 10.08
CA GLN A 61 -10.79 2.52 11.07
C GLN A 61 -12.23 2.31 10.61
N TYR A 62 -12.82 1.16 10.95
CA TYR A 62 -14.26 0.95 10.79
C TYR A 62 -15.06 1.43 12.00
N GLY A 63 -14.39 1.62 13.14
CA GLY A 63 -15.01 1.98 14.40
C GLY A 63 -15.72 0.80 15.08
N LEU A 64 -16.72 1.10 15.89
CA LEU A 64 -17.47 0.09 16.62
C LEU A 64 -18.41 -0.69 15.71
N CYS A 65 -17.85 -1.58 14.95
CA CYS A 65 -18.59 -2.47 14.06
C CYS A 65 -18.42 -3.91 14.48
N LYS A 66 -19.52 -4.65 14.59
CA LYS A 66 -19.45 -6.10 14.71
C LYS A 66 -19.27 -6.69 13.33
N GLU A 67 -18.17 -7.39 13.13
CA GLU A 67 -17.98 -8.15 11.89
C GLU A 67 -19.17 -9.10 11.66
N PRO A 68 -19.66 -9.16 10.42
CA PRO A 68 -20.69 -10.14 10.09
C PRO A 68 -20.13 -11.57 10.23
N PRO A 69 -20.94 -12.53 10.61
CA PRO A 69 -20.48 -13.92 10.80
C PRO A 69 -20.03 -14.59 9.50
N ASN A 70 -20.33 -14.01 8.35
CA ASN A 70 -19.96 -14.52 7.04
C ASN A 70 -18.94 -13.58 6.41
N TYR A 71 -17.71 -14.06 6.31
CA TYR A 71 -16.63 -13.35 5.64
C TYR A 71 -16.83 -13.48 4.13
N GLY A 72 -17.11 -12.40 3.47
CA GLY A 72 -16.69 -12.43 2.19
C GLY A 72 -17.60 -12.36 1.04
N CYS A 73 -17.30 -13.04 0.17
CA CYS A 73 -17.44 -13.03 -1.28
C CYS A 73 -18.85 -13.30 -1.82
N ASP A 74 -19.80 -13.64 -1.02
CA ASP A 74 -21.19 -13.85 -1.44
C ASP A 74 -22.03 -12.58 -1.39
N GLY A 75 -21.38 -11.43 -1.30
CA GLY A 75 -22.04 -10.12 -1.43
C GLY A 75 -23.03 -9.77 -0.32
N ALA A 76 -23.18 -10.65 0.66
CA ALA A 76 -24.32 -10.60 1.57
C ALA A 76 -24.12 -9.66 2.75
N GLY A 77 -23.03 -8.86 2.82
CA GLY A 77 -22.93 -8.30 4.10
C GLY A 77 -22.18 -7.02 4.36
N MET A 78 -21.38 -6.60 3.47
CA MET A 78 -20.47 -5.48 3.75
C MET A 78 -21.18 -4.15 3.96
N SER A 79 -22.26 -3.90 3.28
CA SER A 79 -22.90 -2.58 3.30
C SER A 79 -23.92 -2.37 4.42
N SER A 80 -24.42 -3.43 5.05
CA SER A 80 -25.59 -3.28 5.94
C SER A 80 -25.26 -3.24 7.42
N ARG A 81 -24.12 -3.72 7.87
CA ARG A 81 -23.80 -3.83 9.30
C ARG A 81 -22.63 -2.99 9.75
N CYS A 82 -21.57 -2.91 8.94
CA CYS A 82 -20.42 -2.10 9.24
C CYS A 82 -20.31 -0.87 8.38
N GLY A 83 -21.05 -0.75 7.33
CA GLY A 83 -21.14 0.32 6.35
C GLY A 83 -19.98 1.33 6.36
N PHE A 84 -19.51 1.73 5.24
CA PHE A 84 -18.49 2.77 5.15
C PHE A 84 -19.01 4.07 5.77
N GLN A 85 -18.42 4.45 6.91
CA GLN A 85 -18.83 5.62 7.66
C GLN A 85 -18.01 6.84 7.24
N MET A 86 -18.66 7.98 7.08
CA MET A 86 -17.97 9.22 6.69
C MET A 86 -17.19 9.87 7.85
N ASN A 87 -17.39 9.40 9.07
CA ASN A 87 -16.79 9.96 10.29
C ASN A 87 -15.75 9.05 10.95
N HIS A 88 -15.30 8.02 10.27
CA HIS A 88 -14.23 7.15 10.82
C HIS A 88 -12.85 7.83 10.76
N ASN A 89 -11.93 7.36 11.57
CA ASN A 89 -10.60 7.94 11.71
C ASN A 89 -9.59 7.36 10.71
N ILE A 90 -8.52 8.12 10.48
CA ILE A 90 -7.25 7.59 9.99
C ILE A 90 -6.39 7.35 11.23
N SER A 91 -6.21 6.09 11.61
CA SER A 91 -5.44 5.71 12.81
C SER A 91 -3.96 5.62 12.52
N ILE A 92 -3.16 5.92 13.54
CA ILE A 92 -1.71 5.71 13.55
C ILE A 92 -1.40 4.65 14.60
N TRP A 93 -0.66 3.65 14.19
CA TRP A 93 -0.14 2.59 15.03
C TRP A 93 1.37 2.53 14.89
N SER A 94 2.08 2.17 15.94
CA SER A 94 3.52 1.96 15.89
C SER A 94 3.91 0.60 16.46
N SER A 95 4.98 0.02 15.92
CA SER A 95 5.51 -1.26 16.39
C SER A 95 7.04 -1.29 16.25
N PRO A 96 7.77 -1.88 17.19
CA PRO A 96 9.21 -2.06 17.06
C PRO A 96 9.61 -3.19 16.10
N ASN A 97 8.72 -4.14 15.77
CA ASN A 97 9.11 -5.37 15.08
C ASN A 97 8.04 -6.06 14.25
N LEU A 98 6.90 -5.44 14.00
CA LEU A 98 5.78 -5.93 13.19
C LEU A 98 5.04 -7.17 13.74
N THR A 99 5.42 -7.73 14.88
CA THR A 99 4.73 -8.90 15.44
C THR A 99 3.33 -8.55 15.95
N SER A 100 2.41 -9.51 15.92
CA SER A 100 1.14 -9.38 16.64
C SER A 100 1.40 -9.19 18.14
N GLY A 101 0.67 -8.30 18.78
CA GLY A 101 0.90 -7.94 20.19
C GLY A 101 1.98 -6.88 20.42
N SER A 102 2.63 -6.36 19.36
CA SER A 102 3.67 -5.31 19.49
C SER A 102 3.19 -3.92 19.05
N TRP A 103 1.97 -3.81 18.58
CA TRP A 103 1.41 -2.58 18.04
C TRP A 103 0.80 -1.71 19.14
N SER A 104 1.21 -0.47 19.18
CA SER A 104 0.66 0.54 20.07
C SER A 104 -0.13 1.57 19.28
N TYR A 105 -1.33 1.90 19.74
CA TYR A 105 -2.10 3.00 19.18
C TYR A 105 -1.44 4.33 19.53
N VAL A 106 -1.13 5.14 18.52
CA VAL A 106 -0.48 6.45 18.68
C VAL A 106 -1.51 7.56 18.72
N GLY A 107 -2.53 7.48 17.88
CA GLY A 107 -3.57 8.51 17.78
C GLY A 107 -4.22 8.52 16.41
N ASN A 108 -4.98 9.58 16.15
CA ASN A 108 -5.53 9.87 14.83
C ASN A 108 -4.58 10.80 14.06
N ALA A 109 -4.41 10.55 12.78
CA ALA A 109 -3.54 11.35 11.92
C ALA A 109 -4.07 12.79 11.77
N ILE A 110 -5.37 12.89 11.55
CA ILE A 110 -6.08 14.16 11.35
C ILE A 110 -7.50 14.02 11.91
N ASP A 111 -8.00 15.08 12.53
CA ASP A 111 -9.37 15.07 13.03
C ASP A 111 -10.39 15.04 11.89
N VAL A 112 -11.50 14.37 12.13
CA VAL A 112 -12.59 14.24 11.14
C VAL A 112 -13.10 15.61 10.69
N ALA A 113 -13.10 16.60 11.59
CA ALA A 113 -13.53 17.96 11.28
C ALA A 113 -12.56 18.71 10.37
N ASP A 114 -11.28 18.34 10.36
CA ASP A 114 -10.20 19.04 9.64
C ASP A 114 -9.88 18.42 8.28
N ARG A 115 -10.57 17.35 7.90
CA ARG A 115 -10.42 16.68 6.62
C ARG A 115 -11.66 16.80 5.73
N PRO A 116 -11.55 16.58 4.42
CA PRO A 116 -12.73 16.53 3.56
C PRO A 116 -13.72 15.46 4.04
N ALA A 117 -14.99 15.81 4.06
CA ALA A 117 -16.06 14.87 4.40
C ALA A 117 -16.12 13.75 3.36
N GLY A 118 -16.16 12.51 3.82
CA GLY A 118 -16.22 11.33 2.98
C GLY A 118 -15.71 10.08 3.67
N VAL A 119 -16.00 8.95 3.09
CA VAL A 119 -15.38 7.67 3.47
C VAL A 119 -13.93 7.71 3.02
N VAL A 120 -13.01 7.50 3.94
CA VAL A 120 -11.55 7.52 3.70
C VAL A 120 -11.07 6.13 3.38
N PHE A 121 -10.16 6.02 2.42
CA PHE A 121 -9.52 4.76 2.06
C PHE A 121 -8.02 4.95 1.90
N ARG A 122 -7.27 3.89 2.13
CA ARG A 122 -5.87 3.70 1.76
C ARG A 122 -4.94 4.84 2.19
N PRO A 123 -4.90 5.19 3.48
CA PRO A 123 -3.93 6.19 3.91
C PRO A 123 -2.50 5.70 3.69
N HIS A 124 -1.70 6.50 2.97
CA HIS A 124 -0.30 6.25 2.68
C HIS A 124 0.55 7.40 3.22
N LEU A 125 1.54 7.06 4.04
CA LEU A 125 2.49 8.02 4.57
C LEU A 125 3.84 7.83 3.90
N VAL A 126 4.43 8.94 3.41
CA VAL A 126 5.79 8.99 2.89
C VAL A 126 6.56 10.16 3.50
N TYR A 127 7.89 10.07 3.51
CA TYR A 127 8.77 11.17 3.88
C TYR A 127 9.26 11.87 2.61
N ASN A 128 9.10 13.20 2.58
CA ASN A 128 9.63 14.02 1.50
C ASN A 128 11.02 14.54 1.89
N PRO A 129 12.11 14.11 1.25
CA PRO A 129 13.47 14.50 1.61
C PRO A 129 13.80 15.95 1.24
N ILE A 130 13.04 16.56 0.32
CA ILE A 130 13.23 17.95 -0.12
C ILE A 130 12.65 18.91 0.92
N THR A 131 11.39 18.72 1.30
CA THR A 131 10.70 19.55 2.28
C THR A 131 10.98 19.15 3.73
N LYS A 132 11.50 17.93 3.93
CA LYS A 132 11.72 17.29 5.24
C LYS A 132 10.45 17.11 6.05
N LEU A 133 9.34 16.93 5.36
CA LEU A 133 8.02 16.73 5.96
C LEU A 133 7.52 15.33 5.67
N TYR A 134 6.67 14.84 6.55
CA TYR A 134 5.89 13.64 6.33
C TYR A 134 4.62 14.03 5.56
N VAL A 135 4.35 13.33 4.48
CA VAL A 135 3.22 13.62 3.57
C VAL A 135 2.27 12.43 3.60
N LEU A 136 1.07 12.67 4.09
CA LEU A 136 0.00 11.70 4.19
C LEU A 136 -0.98 11.88 3.04
N PHE A 137 -1.19 10.82 2.30
CA PHE A 137 -2.18 10.73 1.23
C PHE A 137 -3.31 9.81 1.65
N TRP A 138 -4.50 10.10 1.18
CA TRP A 138 -5.63 9.17 1.23
C TRP A 138 -6.59 9.49 0.08
N ASN A 139 -7.32 8.48 -0.40
CA ASN A 139 -8.48 8.75 -1.22
C ASN A 139 -9.74 8.79 -0.36
N TYR A 140 -10.73 9.56 -0.79
CA TYR A 140 -12.01 9.63 -0.11
C TYR A 140 -13.14 9.69 -1.11
N MET A 141 -14.25 9.07 -0.73
CA MET A 141 -15.46 8.96 -1.53
C MET A 141 -16.63 9.63 -0.83
N ARG A 142 -17.39 10.37 -1.58
CA ARG A 142 -18.69 10.89 -1.19
C ARG A 142 -19.77 10.28 -2.08
N TRP A 143 -20.87 9.91 -1.51
CA TRP A 143 -21.96 9.32 -2.27
C TRP A 143 -22.36 10.25 -3.44
N ASN A 144 -22.48 9.68 -4.64
CA ASN A 144 -22.82 10.37 -5.88
C ASN A 144 -21.82 11.44 -6.38
N LEU A 145 -20.59 11.42 -5.90
CA LEU A 145 -19.52 12.30 -6.36
C LEU A 145 -18.27 11.47 -6.71
N PRO A 146 -17.44 11.92 -7.64
CA PRO A 146 -16.16 11.27 -7.90
C PRO A 146 -15.30 11.18 -6.64
N SER A 147 -14.60 10.07 -6.47
CA SER A 147 -13.56 9.92 -5.45
C SER A 147 -12.41 10.88 -5.74
N LEU A 148 -11.77 11.38 -4.70
CA LEU A 148 -10.67 12.33 -4.79
C LEU A 148 -9.52 11.87 -3.88
N TYR A 149 -8.31 12.36 -4.15
CA TYR A 149 -7.17 12.23 -3.25
C TYR A 149 -7.02 13.49 -2.41
N ALA A 150 -6.67 13.33 -1.14
CA ALA A 150 -6.30 14.43 -0.28
C ALA A 150 -4.88 14.26 0.23
N VAL A 151 -4.23 15.39 0.55
CA VAL A 151 -2.84 15.46 0.99
C VAL A 151 -2.75 16.31 2.25
N ALA A 152 -2.10 15.77 3.28
CA ALA A 152 -1.79 16.47 4.51
C ALA A 152 -0.31 16.29 4.88
N ILE A 153 0.22 17.17 5.72
CA ILE A 153 1.63 17.16 6.13
C ILE A 153 1.79 17.25 7.64
N ALA A 154 2.91 16.70 8.12
CA ALA A 154 3.35 16.83 9.50
C ALA A 154 4.88 16.85 9.60
N ASP A 155 5.40 17.32 10.73
CA ASP A 155 6.84 17.31 11.05
C ASP A 155 7.31 15.92 11.53
N THR A 156 6.40 15.09 11.97
CA THR A 156 6.68 13.74 12.50
C THR A 156 5.72 12.70 11.92
N PRO A 157 6.08 11.42 11.89
CA PRO A 157 5.17 10.36 11.41
C PRO A 157 3.94 10.16 12.30
N ASN A 158 3.96 10.73 13.51
CA ASN A 158 2.86 10.68 14.47
C ASN A 158 1.82 11.80 14.26
N GLY A 159 2.08 12.74 13.36
CA GLY A 159 1.27 13.94 13.24
C GLY A 159 1.50 14.98 14.36
N PRO A 160 0.54 15.85 14.64
CA PRO A 160 -0.74 15.96 13.93
C PRO A 160 -0.56 16.43 12.48
N PHE A 161 -1.36 15.85 11.58
CA PHE A 161 -1.30 16.23 10.17
C PHE A 161 -2.21 17.41 9.89
N ARG A 162 -1.73 18.30 9.03
CA ARG A 162 -2.44 19.49 8.56
C ARG A 162 -2.77 19.35 7.09
N LEU A 163 -4.05 19.47 6.75
CA LEU A 163 -4.52 19.40 5.37
C LEU A 163 -3.87 20.50 4.52
N ILE A 164 -3.32 20.12 3.37
CA ILE A 164 -2.71 21.02 2.39
C ILE A 164 -3.49 21.06 1.09
N ASN A 165 -3.88 19.89 0.59
CA ASN A 165 -4.62 19.79 -0.67
C ASN A 165 -5.81 18.86 -0.47
N PRO A 166 -7.03 19.37 -0.43
CA PRO A 166 -8.24 18.55 -0.26
C PRO A 166 -8.61 17.78 -1.53
N ALA A 167 -8.01 18.11 -2.68
CA ALA A 167 -8.39 17.52 -3.96
C ALA A 167 -7.19 17.51 -4.91
N LEU A 168 -6.22 16.62 -4.64
CA LEU A 168 -5.11 16.38 -5.56
C LEU A 168 -5.67 15.89 -6.89
N ASN A 169 -5.51 16.72 -7.91
CA ASN A 169 -5.96 16.44 -9.26
C ASN A 169 -4.85 15.71 -10.03
N VAL A 170 -5.15 14.51 -10.49
CA VAL A 170 -4.27 13.69 -11.33
C VAL A 170 -4.75 13.70 -12.78
N SER A 171 -3.87 13.43 -13.72
CA SER A 171 -4.13 13.60 -15.16
C SER A 171 -5.33 12.82 -15.70
N ARG A 172 -5.67 11.69 -15.05
CA ARG A 172 -6.79 10.86 -15.46
C ARG A 172 -8.07 11.13 -14.65
N GLY A 173 -8.00 12.03 -13.67
CA GLY A 173 -9.10 12.38 -12.79
C GLY A 173 -9.46 11.27 -11.80
N GLY A 174 -10.30 11.61 -10.82
CA GLY A 174 -10.82 10.71 -9.79
C GLY A 174 -9.78 10.17 -8.82
N GLY A 175 -10.23 9.34 -7.88
CA GLY A 175 -9.38 8.76 -6.84
C GLY A 175 -9.73 7.30 -6.60
N GLY A 176 -9.11 6.37 -7.32
CA GLY A 176 -9.18 4.93 -7.04
C GLY A 176 -8.09 4.48 -6.09
N ASP A 177 -7.80 3.20 -6.11
CA ASP A 177 -6.70 2.61 -5.35
C ASP A 177 -5.37 3.22 -5.79
N PHE A 178 -4.46 3.42 -4.85
CA PHE A 178 -3.20 4.06 -5.16
C PHE A 178 -2.07 3.60 -4.24
N ASP A 179 -0.85 3.85 -4.65
CA ASP A 179 0.37 3.75 -3.87
C ASP A 179 1.32 4.90 -4.20
N ILE A 180 2.25 5.20 -3.32
CA ILE A 180 3.22 6.30 -3.48
C ILE A 180 4.64 5.74 -3.40
N LEU A 181 5.45 6.05 -4.40
CA LEU A 181 6.89 5.81 -4.40
C LEU A 181 7.63 7.14 -4.25
N VAL A 182 8.57 7.20 -3.33
CA VAL A 182 9.62 8.21 -3.29
C VAL A 182 10.89 7.57 -3.82
N ASP A 183 11.38 8.09 -4.95
CA ASP A 183 12.57 7.56 -5.60
C ASP A 183 13.87 7.99 -4.88
N ASP A 184 14.98 7.38 -5.23
CA ASP A 184 16.30 7.63 -4.62
C ASP A 184 16.78 9.08 -4.80
N ASP A 185 16.31 9.78 -5.83
CA ASP A 185 16.58 11.21 -6.08
C ASP A 185 15.62 12.16 -5.36
N GLY A 186 14.67 11.62 -4.60
CA GLY A 186 13.65 12.38 -3.87
C GLY A 186 12.42 12.72 -4.71
N THR A 187 12.31 12.27 -5.94
CA THR A 187 11.12 12.49 -6.77
C THR A 187 9.98 11.58 -6.30
N GLY A 188 8.79 12.16 -6.12
CA GLY A 188 7.58 11.42 -5.76
C GLY A 188 6.77 10.99 -6.98
N TYR A 189 6.22 9.79 -6.91
CA TYR A 189 5.30 9.24 -7.92
C TYR A 189 4.09 8.65 -7.25
N ILE A 190 2.93 8.85 -7.84
CA ILE A 190 1.69 8.16 -7.49
C ILE A 190 1.34 7.15 -8.59
N VAL A 191 1.14 5.89 -8.21
CA VAL A 191 0.47 4.92 -9.06
C VAL A 191 -0.99 4.85 -8.63
N TYR A 192 -1.93 4.85 -9.55
CA TYR A 192 -3.34 4.92 -9.20
C TYR A 192 -4.24 4.27 -10.24
N SER A 193 -5.35 3.71 -9.78
CA SER A 193 -6.42 3.23 -10.64
C SER A 193 -7.46 4.33 -10.85
N GLN A 194 -7.92 4.46 -12.09
CA GLN A 194 -9.00 5.36 -12.46
C GLN A 194 -9.83 4.78 -13.59
N ASN A 195 -11.14 4.69 -13.40
CA ASN A 195 -12.05 4.05 -14.37
C ASN A 195 -11.53 2.67 -14.80
N TYR A 196 -11.00 1.92 -13.83
CA TYR A 196 -10.42 0.59 -14.02
C TYR A 196 -9.14 0.52 -14.87
N TYR A 197 -8.50 1.63 -15.18
CA TYR A 197 -7.15 1.67 -15.77
C TYR A 197 -6.13 2.06 -14.72
N MET A 198 -4.91 1.54 -14.87
CA MET A 198 -3.79 1.89 -14.01
C MET A 198 -2.93 2.98 -14.66
N SER A 199 -2.44 3.92 -13.87
CA SER A 199 -1.55 4.98 -14.31
C SER A 199 -0.47 5.27 -13.27
N VAL A 200 0.71 5.68 -13.72
CA VAL A 200 1.76 6.26 -12.87
C VAL A 200 1.90 7.73 -13.23
N GLU A 201 2.06 8.59 -12.23
CA GLU A 201 2.18 10.03 -12.44
C GLU A 201 3.21 10.66 -11.50
N GLN A 202 4.00 11.60 -12.02
CA GLN A 202 4.99 12.32 -11.25
C GLN A 202 4.34 13.43 -10.42
N LEU A 203 4.69 13.50 -9.13
CA LEU A 203 4.28 14.57 -8.23
C LEU A 203 5.21 15.78 -8.33
N THR A 204 4.73 16.95 -7.87
CA THR A 204 5.55 18.14 -7.66
C THR A 204 6.61 17.89 -6.59
N PRO A 205 7.71 18.68 -6.50
CA PRO A 205 8.78 18.45 -5.53
C PRO A 205 8.33 18.45 -4.06
N ASP A 206 7.22 19.10 -3.73
CA ASP A 206 6.61 19.11 -2.40
C ASP A 206 5.62 17.92 -2.18
N PHE A 207 5.28 17.18 -3.24
CA PHE A 207 4.31 16.10 -3.30
C PHE A 207 2.84 16.53 -3.15
N TYR A 208 2.54 17.81 -3.20
CA TYR A 208 1.18 18.32 -2.98
C TYR A 208 0.32 18.31 -4.23
N TYR A 209 0.93 18.28 -5.42
CA TYR A 209 0.25 18.36 -6.71
C TYR A 209 0.85 17.38 -7.71
N SER A 210 0.13 17.14 -8.80
CA SER A 210 0.66 16.45 -9.97
C SER A 210 1.43 17.41 -10.88
N THR A 211 2.46 16.89 -11.54
CA THR A 211 3.15 17.61 -12.64
C THR A 211 2.45 17.44 -13.99
N GLY A 212 1.49 16.54 -14.08
CA GLY A 212 0.84 16.15 -15.34
C GLY A 212 1.66 15.15 -16.19
N LYS A 213 2.89 14.80 -15.78
CA LYS A 213 3.68 13.79 -16.48
C LYS A 213 3.23 12.40 -16.02
N SER A 214 2.63 11.64 -16.92
CA SER A 214 2.04 10.35 -16.58
C SER A 214 2.27 9.29 -17.65
N TYR A 215 2.19 8.04 -17.23
CA TYR A 215 2.12 6.85 -18.07
C TYR A 215 0.85 6.07 -17.71
N MET A 216 0.14 5.55 -18.71
CA MET A 216 -1.04 4.71 -18.53
C MET A 216 -0.74 3.31 -19.05
N PHE A 217 -1.08 2.31 -18.22
CA PHE A 217 -1.01 0.90 -18.63
C PHE A 217 -2.17 0.56 -19.57
N GLU A 218 -2.00 -0.50 -20.34
CA GLU A 218 -2.99 -0.92 -21.35
C GLU A 218 -4.11 -1.77 -20.75
N GLU A 219 -3.85 -2.41 -19.59
CA GLU A 219 -4.80 -3.29 -18.94
C GLU A 219 -6.02 -2.53 -18.41
N TYR A 220 -7.16 -3.12 -18.65
CA TYR A 220 -8.46 -2.61 -18.20
C TYR A 220 -9.04 -3.52 -17.13
N PHE A 221 -9.84 -2.99 -16.24
CA PHE A 221 -10.45 -3.66 -15.12
C PHE A 221 -9.44 -4.11 -14.06
N VAL A 222 -8.54 -3.22 -13.72
CA VAL A 222 -7.45 -3.42 -12.75
C VAL A 222 -7.49 -2.42 -11.59
N GLU A 223 -7.01 -2.87 -10.40
CA GLU A 223 -6.95 -2.06 -9.20
C GLU A 223 -5.87 -2.55 -8.22
N ALA A 224 -5.82 -1.98 -7.02
CA ALA A 224 -4.94 -2.37 -5.92
C ALA A 224 -3.44 -2.34 -6.28
N PRO A 225 -2.89 -1.19 -6.70
CA PRO A 225 -1.50 -1.10 -7.11
C PRO A 225 -0.53 -1.16 -5.93
N ILE A 226 0.67 -1.69 -6.25
CA ILE A 226 1.90 -1.52 -5.46
C ILE A 226 2.95 -0.98 -6.41
N PHE A 227 3.70 0.04 -5.98
CA PHE A 227 4.74 0.65 -6.77
C PHE A 227 6.06 0.68 -6.01
N MET A 228 7.09 0.03 -6.53
CA MET A 228 8.37 -0.06 -5.87
C MET A 228 9.55 -0.04 -6.84
N LYS A 229 10.73 0.31 -6.34
CA LYS A 229 12.00 0.23 -7.04
C LYS A 229 12.92 -0.77 -6.36
N LYS A 230 13.55 -1.64 -7.14
CA LYS A 230 14.56 -2.57 -6.66
C LYS A 230 15.64 -2.77 -7.73
N ASN A 231 16.90 -2.64 -7.36
CA ASN A 231 18.05 -2.79 -8.27
C ASN A 231 17.91 -1.91 -9.56
N ASN A 232 17.48 -0.67 -9.39
CA ASN A 232 17.22 0.30 -10.45
C ASN A 232 16.13 -0.10 -11.46
N ILE A 233 15.31 -1.07 -11.13
CA ILE A 233 14.14 -1.46 -11.91
C ILE A 233 12.90 -1.03 -11.12
N TYR A 234 11.95 -0.39 -11.82
CA TYR A 234 10.64 -0.04 -11.28
C TYR A 234 9.67 -1.17 -11.53
N TYR A 235 8.93 -1.51 -10.51
CA TYR A 235 7.91 -2.55 -10.50
C TYR A 235 6.57 -1.91 -10.22
N ALA A 236 5.62 -2.08 -11.12
CA ALA A 236 4.22 -1.78 -10.88
C ALA A 236 3.45 -3.10 -10.83
N LEU A 237 2.87 -3.40 -9.68
CA LEU A 237 2.10 -4.60 -9.44
C LEU A 237 0.65 -4.19 -9.19
N PHE A 238 -0.31 -4.86 -9.81
CA PHE A 238 -1.72 -4.64 -9.58
C PHE A 238 -2.53 -5.86 -9.97
N GLY A 239 -3.74 -5.95 -9.47
CA GLY A 239 -4.62 -7.09 -9.72
C GLY A 239 -5.81 -6.75 -10.60
N TRP A 240 -6.49 -7.78 -11.10
CA TRP A 240 -7.79 -7.64 -11.74
C TRP A 240 -8.85 -7.25 -10.71
N CYS A 241 -9.89 -6.53 -11.13
CA CYS A 241 -10.98 -6.14 -10.25
C CYS A 241 -11.83 -7.34 -9.86
N CYS A 242 -11.47 -7.99 -8.77
CA CYS A 242 -12.20 -9.07 -8.14
C CYS A 242 -11.98 -9.04 -6.60
N CYS A 243 -12.13 -7.85 -6.00
CA CYS A 243 -11.81 -7.66 -4.58
C CYS A 243 -12.72 -8.43 -3.61
N TYR A 244 -13.86 -8.95 -4.08
CA TYR A 244 -14.82 -9.70 -3.25
C TYR A 244 -14.93 -11.18 -3.62
N CYS A 245 -14.16 -11.67 -4.57
CA CYS A 245 -14.30 -13.06 -4.98
C CYS A 245 -13.28 -13.98 -4.32
N MET A 246 -13.72 -15.20 -3.99
CA MET A 246 -12.86 -16.23 -3.39
C MET A 246 -11.70 -16.63 -4.31
N GLN A 247 -11.84 -16.41 -5.60
CA GLN A 247 -10.82 -16.69 -6.61
C GLN A 247 -9.62 -15.76 -6.51
N GLY A 248 -9.82 -14.58 -5.87
CA GLY A 248 -8.80 -13.54 -5.79
C GLY A 248 -8.63 -12.77 -7.11
N SER A 249 -7.75 -11.79 -7.09
CA SER A 249 -7.53 -10.87 -8.21
C SER A 249 -6.31 -11.23 -9.07
N GLY A 250 -5.50 -12.21 -8.66
CA GLY A 250 -4.20 -12.44 -9.28
C GLY A 250 -3.24 -11.25 -9.08
N ILE A 251 -2.13 -11.28 -9.78
CA ILE A 251 -1.13 -10.20 -9.77
C ILE A 251 -0.52 -10.05 -11.17
N LEU A 252 -0.63 -8.87 -11.73
CA LEU A 252 0.13 -8.44 -12.91
C LEU A 252 1.43 -7.78 -12.44
N VAL A 253 2.55 -8.17 -13.03
CA VAL A 253 3.87 -7.62 -12.69
C VAL A 253 4.45 -6.92 -13.91
N HIS A 254 4.53 -5.62 -13.85
CA HIS A 254 5.13 -4.79 -14.88
C HIS A 254 6.47 -4.23 -14.42
N THR A 255 7.44 -4.15 -15.32
CA THR A 255 8.75 -3.57 -15.03
C THR A 255 9.16 -2.52 -16.06
N ALA A 256 9.92 -1.53 -15.59
CA ALA A 256 10.51 -0.50 -16.43
C ALA A 256 11.86 -0.03 -15.87
N ASN A 257 12.68 0.59 -16.74
CA ASN A 257 13.90 1.29 -16.34
C ASN A 257 13.64 2.76 -15.99
N ASN A 258 12.44 3.25 -16.23
CA ASN A 258 12.01 4.61 -15.95
C ASN A 258 10.67 4.57 -15.23
N PRO A 259 10.46 5.37 -14.17
CA PRO A 259 9.21 5.35 -13.41
C PRO A 259 7.97 5.73 -14.23
N LEU A 260 8.15 6.48 -15.29
CA LEU A 260 7.09 6.82 -16.26
C LEU A 260 7.13 5.95 -17.52
N GLY A 261 7.65 4.71 -17.40
CA GLY A 261 7.65 3.73 -18.47
C GLY A 261 8.64 3.99 -19.62
N PRO A 262 8.50 3.29 -20.76
CA PRO A 262 7.46 2.29 -20.98
C PRO A 262 7.64 1.04 -20.09
N TYR A 263 6.52 0.45 -19.70
CA TYR A 263 6.51 -0.78 -18.91
C TYR A 263 6.35 -2.02 -19.78
N THR A 264 6.92 -3.13 -19.30
CA THR A 264 6.78 -4.44 -19.93
C THR A 264 6.15 -5.40 -18.91
N LEU A 265 5.09 -6.06 -19.30
CA LEU A 265 4.48 -7.13 -18.51
C LEU A 265 5.45 -8.30 -18.39
N GLN A 266 5.85 -8.63 -17.17
CA GLN A 266 6.79 -9.72 -16.88
C GLN A 266 6.08 -11.01 -16.51
N ALA A 267 4.98 -10.88 -15.77
CA ALA A 267 4.20 -12.00 -15.31
C ALA A 267 2.74 -11.58 -15.21
N ASP A 268 1.89 -12.42 -15.77
CA ASP A 268 0.47 -12.42 -15.55
C ASP A 268 0.17 -13.48 -14.51
N GLY A 269 -0.09 -13.01 -13.28
CA GLY A 269 -0.41 -13.87 -12.15
C GLY A 269 -1.89 -14.16 -12.03
N ASP A 270 -2.66 -13.85 -13.05
CA ASP A 270 -4.08 -14.16 -13.10
C ASP A 270 -4.30 -15.63 -13.36
N LEU A 271 -4.11 -16.43 -12.34
CA LEU A 271 -4.44 -17.84 -12.37
C LEU A 271 -5.92 -18.10 -12.06
N ALA A 272 -6.65 -17.08 -11.61
CA ALA A 272 -8.06 -17.23 -11.30
C ALA A 272 -8.95 -16.99 -12.51
N CYS A 273 -8.51 -16.17 -13.47
CA CYS A 273 -9.34 -15.66 -14.55
C CYS A 273 -8.69 -15.81 -15.94
N GLU A 274 -7.74 -16.72 -16.14
CA GLU A 274 -7.19 -16.91 -17.48
C GLU A 274 -8.26 -17.37 -18.47
N PRO A 275 -8.54 -16.58 -19.51
CA PRO A 275 -9.14 -17.15 -20.69
C PRO A 275 -8.08 -18.06 -21.31
N LYS A 276 -8.28 -19.35 -21.26
CA LYS A 276 -7.53 -20.44 -21.88
C LYS A 276 -6.52 -20.04 -22.97
N SER A 277 -5.50 -19.26 -22.64
CA SER A 277 -4.39 -19.01 -23.50
C SER A 277 -3.27 -19.98 -23.14
N ASN A 278 -2.79 -20.71 -24.12
CA ASN A 278 -1.77 -21.76 -24.01
C ASN A 278 -0.38 -21.29 -23.62
N THR A 279 -0.23 -20.14 -23.00
CA THR A 279 1.05 -19.59 -22.57
C THR A 279 1.05 -19.44 -21.04
N SER A 280 1.08 -20.56 -20.34
CA SER A 280 1.32 -20.64 -18.92
C SER A 280 2.70 -20.07 -18.58
N LYS A 281 2.75 -18.83 -18.11
CA LYS A 281 3.90 -18.32 -17.37
C LYS A 281 3.58 -18.48 -15.90
N THR A 282 4.31 -19.35 -15.23
CA THR A 282 4.10 -19.73 -13.84
C THR A 282 4.38 -18.56 -12.91
N VAL A 283 3.35 -17.90 -12.44
CA VAL A 283 3.39 -17.06 -11.25
C VAL A 283 2.63 -17.79 -10.16
N LEU A 284 3.22 -17.88 -8.99
CA LEU A 284 2.55 -18.53 -7.85
C LEU A 284 1.30 -17.73 -7.49
N PRO A 285 0.11 -18.33 -7.52
CA PRO A 285 -1.11 -17.62 -7.15
C PRO A 285 -1.03 -17.19 -5.70
N LEU A 286 -1.52 -15.99 -5.40
CA LEU A 286 -1.74 -15.56 -4.02
C LEU A 286 -2.57 -16.57 -3.22
N THR A 287 -3.44 -17.32 -3.90
CA THR A 287 -4.23 -18.42 -3.36
C THR A 287 -3.38 -19.60 -2.85
N SER A 288 -2.18 -19.84 -3.38
CA SER A 288 -1.29 -20.89 -2.87
C SER A 288 -0.63 -20.53 -1.54
N ILE A 289 -0.58 -19.25 -1.20
CA ILE A 289 -0.05 -18.76 0.08
C ILE A 289 -1.12 -18.79 1.17
N SER A 290 -2.39 -18.68 0.80
CA SER A 290 -3.52 -18.58 1.73
C SER A 290 -4.26 -19.89 2.00
N GLY A 291 -3.89 -20.99 1.34
CA GLY A 291 -4.60 -22.27 1.48
C GLY A 291 -6.02 -22.28 0.90
N LEU A 292 -6.36 -21.32 0.06
CA LEU A 292 -7.64 -21.29 -0.64
C LEU A 292 -7.68 -22.32 -1.77
N PRO A 293 -8.86 -22.88 -2.09
CA PRO A 293 -8.99 -23.92 -3.10
C PRO A 293 -8.52 -23.43 -4.48
N THR A 294 -7.89 -24.35 -5.20
CA THR A 294 -7.36 -24.09 -6.55
C THR A 294 -8.44 -23.61 -7.52
N PRO A 295 -8.14 -22.58 -8.32
CA PRO A 295 -9.10 -21.98 -9.21
C PRO A 295 -9.33 -22.84 -10.44
N ASN A 296 -10.37 -23.63 -10.44
CA ASN A 296 -10.82 -24.39 -11.61
C ASN A 296 -12.30 -24.16 -11.94
N GLN A 297 -12.88 -23.09 -11.44
CA GLN A 297 -14.27 -22.76 -11.75
C GLN A 297 -14.39 -21.33 -12.24
N GLY A 298 -14.33 -21.19 -13.56
CA GLY A 298 -15.01 -20.23 -14.39
C GLY A 298 -15.09 -18.79 -13.89
N CYS A 299 -14.06 -18.00 -14.10
CA CYS A 299 -14.26 -16.58 -14.29
C CYS A 299 -14.91 -16.37 -15.65
N GLU A 300 -16.23 -16.35 -15.71
CA GLU A 300 -16.93 -15.79 -16.85
C GLU A 300 -16.83 -14.27 -16.72
N PHE A 301 -16.00 -13.63 -17.55
CA PHE A 301 -16.11 -12.22 -17.82
C PHE A 301 -17.49 -11.98 -18.43
N HIS A 302 -18.41 -11.49 -17.65
CA HIS A 302 -19.57 -10.85 -18.22
C HIS A 302 -19.09 -9.62 -18.97
N ASN A 303 -19.02 -9.74 -20.29
CA ASN A 303 -18.92 -8.62 -21.19
C ASN A 303 -20.11 -7.69 -20.86
N VAL A 304 -19.88 -6.69 -20.05
CA VAL A 304 -20.83 -5.58 -19.88
C VAL A 304 -20.60 -4.65 -21.05
N ASN A 305 -21.02 -5.11 -22.22
CA ASN A 305 -21.37 -4.23 -23.31
C ASN A 305 -22.77 -3.72 -23.03
N THR A 306 -22.88 -2.58 -22.39
CA THR A 306 -23.89 -1.52 -22.62
C THR A 306 -23.48 -0.26 -21.89
#